data_7356fcd3acd11e5f32e0c912796ed926
#
_entry.id   7356fcd3acd11e5f32e0c912796ed926
#
_cell.length_a   1.000
_cell.length_b   1.000
_cell.length_c   1.000
_cell.angle_alpha   90.00
_cell.angle_beta   90.00
_cell.angle_gamma   90.00
#
_symmetry.space_group_name_H-M   'P 1'
#
loop_
_entity.id
_entity.type
_entity.pdbx_description
1 polymer ?
#
loop_
_entity_poly.entity_id
_entity_poly.type
_entity_poly.pdbx_seq_one_letter_code
_entity_poly.pdbx_strand_id
1 'polypeptide(L)'
;MATTSASKKKEGATFKPLWFILSFVALIAVLLMPTPASLPLMGKAALAILAFAVILWVTEAVTYPVSATIIVGLIILLLGFSPVQNLTQALGNPQSGGAVLKGDDLFGTGNALKLAFSGFSTSAVALVAAALFLATAMQVTNLHKRLALLVLSFVGNKTKNIVIGAILVSIILAFFVPSATARAGAVVPILLGMIAAFGATKNSKLAALLIITAVQAVSIWNIGIKTAAAQNIVAINFINDQLGHDVSWGEWFLYAAPWSIIMSIVLYFVMLKVIPPEQDAIEGGTELVKQQLAELGPVKPTEWRLSIISLLLLVSWSTEKVLHPIDSSSITLIALAIMLTPKIGVMNWKEVESRIPWGTIIVFGVGISLGNVLLKTTAAQWLSDQTFGLMGLKGMPIVATIALISLFNILIHLGFASATSLASALIPVFISLTSTLSLGDNAIGFVLIQQFVISFGFLLPVSSPQSMLAYGTETFTVKDFLKAGIPITIVGYILVVIMSMTYWKWLGLL
;
A
#
# COMPACT_ATOMS: atom_id res chain seq x y z
N MET A 1 45.18 -18.97 -2.21
CA MET A 1 44.96 -17.84 -3.12
C MET A 1 44.06 -18.30 -4.23
N ALA A 2 42.82 -17.91 -4.20
CA ALA A 2 41.89 -17.83 -5.35
C ALA A 2 40.70 -17.04 -4.85
N THR A 3 40.72 -15.75 -5.09
CA THR A 3 39.64 -14.78 -4.82
C THR A 3 38.58 -14.96 -5.92
N THR A 4 37.50 -15.69 -5.62
CA THR A 4 36.29 -15.69 -6.44
C THR A 4 35.51 -14.40 -6.17
N SER A 5 35.69 -13.42 -7.04
CA SER A 5 34.85 -12.24 -7.18
C SER A 5 33.43 -12.68 -7.49
N ALA A 6 32.57 -12.75 -6.47
CA ALA A 6 31.14 -12.84 -6.68
C ALA A 6 30.65 -11.52 -7.29
N SER A 7 30.44 -11.50 -8.59
CA SER A 7 29.77 -10.44 -9.33
C SER A 7 28.41 -10.20 -8.68
N LYS A 8 28.25 -9.10 -7.92
CA LYS A 8 26.96 -8.54 -7.54
C LYS A 8 26.23 -8.18 -8.85
N LYS A 9 25.33 -9.07 -9.32
CA LYS A 9 24.30 -8.69 -10.29
C LYS A 9 23.53 -7.53 -9.67
N LYS A 10 23.72 -6.32 -10.17
CA LYS A 10 22.82 -5.19 -9.93
C LYS A 10 21.45 -5.62 -10.46
N GLU A 11 20.51 -5.95 -9.60
CA GLU A 11 19.09 -5.98 -9.92
C GLU A 11 18.62 -4.54 -10.18
N GLY A 12 18.96 -4.00 -11.33
CA GLY A 12 18.27 -2.89 -11.92
C GLY A 12 17.02 -3.44 -12.59
N ALA A 13 15.82 -2.89 -12.25
CA ALA A 13 14.63 -3.17 -13.01
C ALA A 13 14.95 -3.10 -14.51
N THR A 14 14.69 -4.19 -15.24
CA THR A 14 15.00 -4.27 -16.67
C THR A 14 14.11 -3.26 -17.38
N PHE A 15 14.74 -2.25 -18.01
CA PHE A 15 14.03 -1.30 -18.86
C PHE A 15 13.23 -2.04 -19.93
N LYS A 16 11.93 -1.73 -20.03
CA LYS A 16 11.01 -2.34 -21.00
C LYS A 16 10.65 -1.30 -22.09
N PRO A 17 11.46 -1.14 -23.14
CA PRO A 17 11.34 -0.02 -24.08
C PRO A 17 10.00 0.04 -24.78
N LEU A 18 9.40 -1.09 -25.13
CA LEU A 18 8.09 -1.14 -25.79
C LEU A 18 7.00 -0.47 -24.93
N TRP A 19 6.91 -0.86 -23.67
CA TRP A 19 5.91 -0.31 -22.75
C TRP A 19 6.17 1.16 -22.41
N PHE A 20 7.45 1.54 -22.34
CA PHE A 20 7.83 2.93 -22.16
C PHE A 20 7.38 3.80 -23.36
N ILE A 21 7.59 3.33 -24.60
CA ILE A 21 7.10 4.02 -25.80
C ILE A 21 5.56 4.05 -25.80
N LEU A 22 4.90 2.93 -25.50
CA LEU A 22 3.44 2.86 -25.46
C LEU A 22 2.84 3.84 -24.44
N SER A 23 3.51 4.11 -23.33
CA SER A 23 3.03 5.13 -22.38
C SER A 23 3.00 6.54 -22.96
N PHE A 24 4.01 6.92 -23.76
CA PHE A 24 4.00 8.18 -24.50
C PHE A 24 2.97 8.19 -25.64
N VAL A 25 2.80 7.06 -26.33
CA VAL A 25 1.75 6.94 -27.35
C VAL A 25 0.37 7.17 -26.75
N ALA A 26 0.09 6.57 -25.59
CA ALA A 26 -1.18 6.79 -24.86
C ALA A 26 -1.36 8.25 -24.43
N LEU A 27 -0.31 8.88 -23.87
CA LEU A 27 -0.32 10.30 -23.52
C LEU A 27 -0.67 11.18 -24.73
N ILE A 28 0.04 10.97 -25.84
CA ILE A 28 -0.17 11.76 -27.08
C ILE A 28 -1.56 11.46 -27.66
N ALA A 29 -2.01 10.22 -27.67
CA ALA A 29 -3.33 9.85 -28.14
C ALA A 29 -4.44 10.59 -27.38
N VAL A 30 -4.38 10.63 -26.04
CA VAL A 30 -5.34 11.37 -25.22
C VAL A 30 -5.27 12.87 -25.50
N LEU A 31 -4.08 13.45 -25.67
CA LEU A 31 -3.91 14.87 -26.00
C LEU A 31 -4.47 15.23 -27.37
N LEU A 32 -4.41 14.33 -28.36
CA LEU A 32 -4.91 14.55 -29.72
C LEU A 32 -6.42 14.29 -29.86
N MET A 33 -7.05 13.58 -28.95
CA MET A 33 -8.51 13.38 -28.96
C MET A 33 -9.26 14.72 -28.88
N PRO A 34 -10.44 14.84 -29.51
CA PRO A 34 -11.31 15.99 -29.29
C PRO A 34 -11.58 16.23 -27.80
N THR A 35 -11.52 17.48 -27.36
CA THR A 35 -11.79 17.81 -25.96
C THR A 35 -13.30 17.89 -25.75
N PRO A 36 -13.91 17.03 -24.90
CA PRO A 36 -15.33 17.12 -24.56
C PRO A 36 -15.65 18.50 -23.95
N ALA A 37 -16.81 19.05 -24.24
CA ALA A 37 -17.20 20.35 -23.71
C ALA A 37 -17.28 20.42 -22.17
N SER A 38 -17.49 19.26 -21.52
CA SER A 38 -17.54 19.12 -20.07
C SER A 38 -16.15 18.95 -19.41
N LEU A 39 -15.07 18.86 -20.21
CA LEU A 39 -13.71 18.63 -19.68
C LEU A 39 -12.81 19.82 -20.01
N PRO A 40 -12.28 20.57 -19.02
CA PRO A 40 -11.31 21.63 -19.27
C PRO A 40 -10.02 21.09 -19.92
N LEU A 41 -9.29 21.94 -20.65
CA LEU A 41 -8.01 21.53 -21.29
C LEU A 41 -6.98 21.01 -20.26
N MET A 42 -6.90 21.65 -19.08
CA MET A 42 -6.06 21.12 -17.98
C MET A 42 -6.52 19.74 -17.51
N GLY A 43 -7.82 19.48 -17.48
CA GLY A 43 -8.38 18.17 -17.14
C GLY A 43 -8.02 17.10 -18.16
N LYS A 44 -8.07 17.44 -19.45
CA LYS A 44 -7.60 16.55 -20.52
C LYS A 44 -6.11 16.25 -20.40
N ALA A 45 -5.28 17.26 -20.12
CA ALA A 45 -3.86 17.08 -19.85
C ALA A 45 -3.62 16.16 -18.64
N ALA A 46 -4.39 16.33 -17.57
CA ALA A 46 -4.33 15.47 -16.37
C ALA A 46 -4.68 14.01 -16.70
N LEU A 47 -5.71 13.76 -17.52
CA LEU A 47 -6.06 12.41 -17.97
C LEU A 47 -4.97 11.79 -18.86
N ALA A 48 -4.33 12.58 -19.72
CA ALA A 48 -3.20 12.12 -20.53
C ALA A 48 -2.02 11.69 -19.64
N ILE A 49 -1.71 12.47 -18.60
CA ILE A 49 -0.68 12.14 -17.62
C ILE A 49 -1.09 10.89 -16.81
N LEU A 50 -2.36 10.74 -16.43
CA LEU A 50 -2.85 9.55 -15.75
C LEU A 50 -2.69 8.30 -16.61
N ALA A 51 -3.08 8.35 -17.89
CA ALA A 51 -2.91 7.23 -18.83
C ALA A 51 -1.44 6.81 -18.96
N PHE A 52 -0.54 7.79 -19.08
CA PHE A 52 0.91 7.58 -19.08
C PHE A 52 1.37 6.90 -17.78
N ALA A 53 0.97 7.45 -16.62
CA ALA A 53 1.37 6.94 -15.30
C ALA A 53 0.89 5.51 -15.08
N VAL A 54 -0.37 5.22 -15.42
CA VAL A 54 -0.97 3.88 -15.27
C VAL A 54 -0.19 2.84 -16.08
N ILE A 55 0.13 3.12 -17.35
CA ILE A 55 0.90 2.19 -18.18
C ILE A 55 2.28 1.93 -17.57
N LEU A 56 3.00 2.98 -17.12
CA LEU A 56 4.31 2.80 -16.48
C LEU A 56 4.22 2.01 -15.17
N TRP A 57 3.22 2.26 -14.35
CA TRP A 57 3.06 1.60 -13.04
C TRP A 57 2.58 0.15 -13.17
N VAL A 58 1.71 -0.13 -14.14
CA VAL A 58 1.23 -1.50 -14.44
C VAL A 58 2.34 -2.36 -15.03
N THR A 59 3.12 -1.80 -15.95
CA THR A 59 4.13 -2.56 -16.69
C THR A 59 5.49 -2.59 -16.00
N GLU A 60 5.71 -1.69 -15.03
CA GLU A 60 7.03 -1.43 -14.44
C GLU A 60 8.11 -1.26 -15.54
N ALA A 61 7.75 -0.48 -16.57
CA ALA A 61 8.64 -0.25 -17.73
C ALA A 61 9.94 0.48 -17.35
N VAL A 62 9.88 1.27 -16.30
CA VAL A 62 11.01 1.93 -15.62
C VAL A 62 10.82 1.83 -14.11
N THR A 63 11.87 2.10 -13.34
CA THR A 63 11.76 2.13 -11.88
C THR A 63 10.79 3.21 -11.40
N TYR A 64 10.16 3.02 -10.26
CA TYR A 64 9.19 3.97 -9.69
C TYR A 64 9.73 5.40 -9.54
N PRO A 65 10.99 5.65 -9.07
CA PRO A 65 11.52 7.01 -9.03
C PRO A 65 11.61 7.67 -10.40
N VAL A 66 11.98 6.91 -11.44
CA VAL A 66 12.07 7.42 -12.82
C VAL A 66 10.69 7.80 -13.34
N SER A 67 9.70 6.92 -13.21
CA SER A 67 8.31 7.22 -13.62
C SER A 67 7.77 8.46 -12.91
N ALA A 68 7.99 8.55 -11.60
CA ALA A 68 7.56 9.68 -10.80
C ALA A 68 8.19 11.01 -11.25
N THR A 69 9.50 11.01 -11.53
CA THR A 69 10.20 12.21 -12.02
C THR A 69 9.67 12.66 -13.39
N ILE A 70 9.38 11.71 -14.29
CA ILE A 70 8.78 12.03 -15.61
C ILE A 70 7.37 12.61 -15.42
N ILE A 71 6.55 12.03 -14.53
CA ILE A 71 5.19 12.53 -14.24
C ILE A 71 5.25 13.97 -13.72
N VAL A 72 6.18 14.30 -12.80
CA VAL A 72 6.38 15.68 -12.33
C VAL A 72 6.70 16.60 -13.51
N GLY A 73 7.63 16.22 -14.38
CA GLY A 73 7.98 16.97 -15.58
C GLY A 73 6.79 17.21 -16.51
N LEU A 74 5.98 16.17 -16.75
CA LEU A 74 4.77 16.27 -17.56
C LEU A 74 3.71 17.17 -16.93
N ILE A 75 3.50 17.11 -15.61
CA ILE A 75 2.61 18.05 -14.91
C ILE A 75 3.05 19.49 -15.13
N ILE A 76 4.34 19.78 -14.93
CA ILE A 76 4.89 21.13 -15.09
C ILE A 76 4.69 21.64 -16.52
N LEU A 77 5.03 20.81 -17.52
CA LEU A 77 4.94 21.22 -18.92
C LEU A 77 3.49 21.30 -19.38
N LEU A 78 2.71 20.25 -19.28
CA LEU A 78 1.37 20.19 -19.88
C LEU A 78 0.38 21.12 -19.18
N LEU A 79 0.41 21.18 -17.83
CA LEU A 79 -0.48 22.10 -17.12
C LEU A 79 0.04 23.53 -17.17
N GLY A 80 1.36 23.74 -17.09
CA GLY A 80 1.94 25.08 -17.13
C GLY A 80 1.62 25.86 -18.39
N PHE A 81 1.50 25.18 -19.53
CA PHE A 81 1.10 25.76 -20.82
C PHE A 81 -0.39 25.60 -21.14
N SER A 82 -1.21 25.16 -20.19
CA SER A 82 -2.66 25.08 -20.35
C SER A 82 -3.34 26.33 -19.80
N PRO A 83 -4.44 26.80 -20.41
CA PRO A 83 -5.23 27.91 -19.88
C PRO A 83 -5.99 27.49 -18.62
N VAL A 84 -6.17 28.45 -17.70
CA VAL A 84 -6.85 28.20 -16.40
C VAL A 84 -8.34 27.95 -16.58
N GLN A 85 -8.97 28.57 -17.58
CA GLN A 85 -10.39 28.48 -17.89
C GLN A 85 -11.27 28.76 -16.64
N ASN A 86 -12.22 27.87 -16.33
CA ASN A 86 -13.13 27.97 -15.19
C ASN A 86 -12.56 27.34 -13.90
N LEU A 87 -11.28 26.96 -13.89
CA LEU A 87 -10.65 26.26 -12.78
C LEU A 87 -9.98 27.17 -11.74
N THR A 88 -10.04 28.50 -11.89
CA THR A 88 -9.33 29.46 -11.03
C THR A 88 -9.50 29.16 -9.53
N GLN A 89 -10.76 28.98 -9.09
CA GLN A 89 -11.04 28.70 -7.68
C GLN A 89 -10.55 27.30 -7.26
N ALA A 90 -10.79 26.28 -8.07
CA ALA A 90 -10.35 24.89 -7.80
C ALA A 90 -8.83 24.77 -7.71
N LEU A 91 -8.10 25.60 -8.47
CA LEU A 91 -6.64 25.69 -8.45
C LEU A 91 -6.10 26.55 -7.29
N GLY A 92 -6.97 27.14 -6.45
CA GLY A 92 -6.59 27.97 -5.32
C GLY A 92 -6.18 29.39 -5.71
N ASN A 93 -6.84 29.98 -6.71
CA ASN A 93 -6.61 31.35 -7.20
C ASN A 93 -5.14 31.59 -7.60
N PRO A 94 -4.60 30.85 -8.58
CA PRO A 94 -3.21 30.99 -9.01
C PRO A 94 -2.94 32.42 -9.50
N GLN A 95 -1.73 32.91 -9.25
CA GLN A 95 -1.35 34.28 -9.57
C GLN A 95 -0.14 34.31 -10.51
N SER A 96 -0.08 35.38 -11.30
CA SER A 96 1.09 35.80 -12.06
C SER A 96 1.22 37.32 -11.96
N GLY A 97 2.41 37.80 -11.62
CA GLY A 97 2.63 39.25 -11.46
C GLY A 97 1.75 39.94 -10.41
N GLY A 98 1.21 39.19 -9.41
CA GLY A 98 0.30 39.67 -8.38
C GLY A 98 -1.19 39.66 -8.77
N ALA A 99 -1.55 39.38 -10.04
CA ALA A 99 -2.93 39.24 -10.50
C ALA A 99 -3.38 37.75 -10.47
N VAL A 100 -4.65 37.53 -10.12
CA VAL A 100 -5.29 36.21 -10.19
C VAL A 100 -5.57 35.83 -11.63
N LEU A 101 -5.10 34.66 -12.05
CA LEU A 101 -5.27 34.13 -13.41
C LEU A 101 -6.76 33.74 -13.66
N LYS A 102 -7.25 34.01 -14.87
CA LYS A 102 -8.64 33.71 -15.26
C LYS A 102 -8.75 33.38 -16.75
N GLY A 103 -9.75 32.58 -17.09
CA GLY A 103 -10.10 32.31 -18.49
C GLY A 103 -8.93 31.71 -19.28
N ASP A 104 -8.49 32.38 -20.32
CA ASP A 104 -7.44 31.93 -21.23
C ASP A 104 -6.02 32.24 -20.75
N ASP A 105 -5.85 32.82 -19.55
CA ASP A 105 -4.54 32.99 -18.95
C ASP A 105 -3.88 31.63 -18.74
N LEU A 106 -2.60 31.51 -19.13
CA LEU A 106 -1.84 30.28 -18.91
C LEU A 106 -1.56 30.10 -17.44
N PHE A 107 -1.70 28.87 -16.94
CA PHE A 107 -1.45 28.53 -15.53
C PHE A 107 -0.04 28.88 -15.07
N GLY A 108 0.94 28.74 -15.97
CA GLY A 108 2.34 29.03 -15.73
C GLY A 108 3.09 27.88 -15.07
N THR A 109 4.31 27.65 -15.52
CA THR A 109 5.16 26.53 -15.04
C THR A 109 5.48 26.63 -13.55
N GLY A 110 5.55 27.84 -12.96
CA GLY A 110 5.75 28.04 -11.51
C GLY A 110 4.58 27.55 -10.68
N ASN A 111 3.33 27.81 -11.11
CA ASN A 111 2.13 27.29 -10.45
C ASN A 111 2.01 25.77 -10.65
N ALA A 112 2.31 25.28 -11.85
CA ALA A 112 2.31 23.84 -12.15
C ALA A 112 3.38 23.09 -11.34
N LEU A 113 4.56 23.68 -11.10
CA LEU A 113 5.60 23.14 -10.23
C LEU A 113 5.08 22.99 -8.79
N LYS A 114 4.44 24.04 -8.23
CA LYS A 114 3.84 23.96 -6.89
C LYS A 114 2.81 22.84 -6.80
N LEU A 115 1.97 22.68 -7.82
CA LEU A 115 0.95 21.63 -7.89
C LEU A 115 1.59 20.24 -8.03
N ALA A 116 2.66 20.09 -8.83
CA ALA A 116 3.39 18.84 -9.01
C ALA A 116 4.09 18.36 -7.73
N PHE A 117 4.44 19.28 -6.83
CA PHE A 117 5.04 18.98 -5.52
C PHE A 117 4.04 19.03 -4.36
N SER A 118 2.76 19.30 -4.61
CA SER A 118 1.75 19.46 -3.55
C SER A 118 1.62 18.22 -2.65
N GLY A 119 1.84 17.01 -3.19
CA GLY A 119 1.80 15.78 -2.42
C GLY A 119 2.96 15.65 -1.41
N PHE A 120 4.13 16.23 -1.71
CA PHE A 120 5.30 16.09 -0.84
C PHE A 120 5.20 16.89 0.48
N SER A 121 4.37 17.92 0.54
CA SER A 121 4.15 18.73 1.74
C SER A 121 2.99 18.24 2.61
N THR A 122 2.50 17.02 2.37
CA THR A 122 1.39 16.43 3.14
C THR A 122 1.89 15.68 4.38
N SER A 123 1.07 15.65 5.45
CA SER A 123 1.32 14.83 6.63
C SER A 123 1.42 13.34 6.28
N ALA A 124 0.74 12.91 5.23
CA ALA A 124 0.78 11.55 4.71
C ALA A 124 2.19 11.15 4.23
N VAL A 125 2.88 11.98 3.45
CA VAL A 125 4.26 11.70 3.01
C VAL A 125 5.21 11.69 4.19
N ALA A 126 5.05 12.61 5.15
CA ALA A 126 5.84 12.64 6.37
C ALA A 126 5.68 11.35 7.20
N LEU A 127 4.43 10.87 7.36
CA LEU A 127 4.13 9.62 8.06
C LEU A 127 4.76 8.42 7.36
N VAL A 128 4.57 8.29 6.05
CA VAL A 128 5.14 7.16 5.27
C VAL A 128 6.66 7.18 5.33
N ALA A 129 7.29 8.35 5.18
CA ALA A 129 8.74 8.46 5.29
C ALA A 129 9.21 7.99 6.68
N ALA A 130 8.65 8.54 7.77
CA ALA A 130 9.00 8.16 9.13
C ALA A 130 8.75 6.67 9.42
N ALA A 131 7.64 6.13 8.90
CA ALA A 131 7.31 4.71 9.00
C ALA A 131 8.32 3.80 8.28
N LEU A 132 8.86 4.21 7.13
CA LEU A 132 9.91 3.46 6.43
C LEU A 132 11.25 3.50 7.19
N PHE A 133 11.56 4.60 7.88
CA PHE A 133 12.69 4.65 8.81
C PHE A 133 12.47 3.70 10.00
N LEU A 134 11.27 3.64 10.58
CA LEU A 134 10.94 2.69 11.64
C LEU A 134 11.11 1.24 11.15
N ALA A 135 10.62 0.90 9.95
CA ALA A 135 10.83 -0.41 9.34
C ALA A 135 12.33 -0.73 9.16
N THR A 136 13.13 0.27 8.76
CA THR A 136 14.58 0.12 8.63
C THR A 136 15.25 -0.07 9.99
N ALA A 137 14.83 0.67 11.03
CA ALA A 137 15.31 0.47 12.41
C ALA A 137 15.04 -0.95 12.89
N MET A 138 13.86 -1.51 12.61
CA MET A 138 13.52 -2.90 12.90
C MET A 138 14.49 -3.89 12.20
N GLN A 139 14.91 -3.59 10.96
CA GLN A 139 15.86 -4.43 10.21
C GLN A 139 17.28 -4.31 10.75
N VAL A 140 17.77 -3.11 11.00
CA VAL A 140 19.14 -2.86 11.49
C VAL A 140 19.36 -3.47 12.87
N THR A 141 18.36 -3.38 13.75
CA THR A 141 18.41 -3.97 15.09
C THR A 141 18.13 -5.47 15.12
N ASN A 142 17.60 -6.07 14.04
CA ASN A 142 17.06 -7.44 13.98
C ASN A 142 15.84 -7.69 14.89
N LEU A 143 15.21 -6.65 15.45
CA LEU A 143 14.07 -6.80 16.35
C LEU A 143 12.91 -7.54 15.67
N HIS A 144 12.61 -7.22 14.39
CA HIS A 144 11.56 -7.89 13.61
C HIS A 144 11.81 -9.40 13.47
N LYS A 145 13.09 -9.84 13.29
CA LYS A 145 13.48 -11.25 13.23
C LYS A 145 13.31 -11.93 14.58
N ARG A 146 13.72 -11.26 15.67
CA ARG A 146 13.55 -11.76 17.04
C ARG A 146 12.06 -11.95 17.38
N LEU A 147 11.20 -10.98 17.07
CA LEU A 147 9.76 -11.09 17.29
C LEU A 147 9.17 -12.28 16.52
N ALA A 148 9.54 -12.46 15.25
CA ALA A 148 9.08 -13.59 14.44
C ALA A 148 9.52 -14.93 15.03
N LEU A 149 10.79 -15.06 15.41
CA LEU A 149 11.34 -16.28 16.02
C LEU A 149 10.71 -16.58 17.39
N LEU A 150 10.47 -15.56 18.22
CA LEU A 150 9.77 -15.72 19.49
C LEU A 150 8.39 -16.33 19.28
N VAL A 151 7.58 -15.77 18.39
CA VAL A 151 6.25 -16.30 18.09
C VAL A 151 6.32 -17.74 17.61
N LEU A 152 7.20 -18.04 16.64
CA LEU A 152 7.35 -19.38 16.09
C LEU A 152 7.89 -20.39 17.11
N SER A 153 8.67 -19.96 18.11
CA SER A 153 9.19 -20.84 19.16
C SER A 153 8.11 -21.43 20.08
N PHE A 154 6.94 -20.77 20.18
CA PHE A 154 5.82 -21.22 20.99
C PHE A 154 4.82 -22.12 20.24
N VAL A 155 4.93 -22.21 18.92
CA VAL A 155 3.92 -22.85 18.07
C VAL A 155 4.03 -24.37 18.06
N GLY A 156 5.24 -24.91 18.31
CA GLY A 156 5.52 -26.35 18.30
C GLY A 156 5.66 -26.94 16.89
N ASN A 157 5.75 -28.26 16.81
CA ASN A 157 6.17 -28.98 15.60
C ASN A 157 5.03 -29.42 14.67
N LYS A 158 3.76 -29.27 15.06
CA LYS A 158 2.64 -29.66 14.18
C LYS A 158 2.51 -28.69 13.01
N THR A 159 2.41 -29.20 11.79
CA THR A 159 2.29 -28.38 10.58
C THR A 159 1.15 -27.37 10.66
N LYS A 160 -0.02 -27.78 11.16
CA LYS A 160 -1.17 -26.90 11.37
C LYS A 160 -0.86 -25.75 12.32
N ASN A 161 -0.08 -26.00 13.36
CA ASN A 161 0.31 -24.96 14.31
C ASN A 161 1.33 -24.00 13.66
N ILE A 162 2.25 -24.47 12.83
CA ILE A 162 3.20 -23.62 12.11
C ILE A 162 2.47 -22.70 11.14
N VAL A 163 1.40 -23.15 10.49
CA VAL A 163 0.50 -22.31 9.67
C VAL A 163 -0.11 -21.20 10.53
N ILE A 164 -0.62 -21.52 11.73
CA ILE A 164 -1.09 -20.52 12.70
C ILE A 164 0.05 -19.56 13.07
N GLY A 165 1.24 -20.09 13.35
CA GLY A 165 2.41 -19.27 13.68
C GLY A 165 2.77 -18.29 12.59
N ALA A 166 2.77 -18.68 11.33
CA ALA A 166 3.03 -17.80 10.19
C ALA A 166 1.98 -16.66 10.10
N ILE A 167 0.71 -16.96 10.37
CA ILE A 167 -0.36 -15.95 10.45
C ILE A 167 -0.11 -15.01 11.63
N LEU A 168 0.14 -15.55 12.83
CA LEU A 168 0.37 -14.75 14.06
C LEU A 168 1.59 -13.82 13.93
N VAL A 169 2.70 -14.32 13.35
CA VAL A 169 3.87 -13.47 13.06
C VAL A 169 3.47 -12.29 12.17
N SER A 170 2.70 -12.57 11.11
CA SER A 170 2.24 -11.52 10.18
C SER A 170 1.38 -10.47 10.88
N ILE A 171 0.51 -10.90 11.80
CA ILE A 171 -0.33 -10.03 12.65
C ILE A 171 0.54 -9.15 13.54
N ILE A 172 1.41 -9.76 14.33
CA ILE A 172 2.24 -9.04 15.30
C ILE A 172 3.15 -8.04 14.59
N LEU A 173 3.81 -8.48 13.51
CA LEU A 173 4.67 -7.58 12.75
C LEU A 173 3.89 -6.42 12.08
N ALA A 174 2.60 -6.58 11.77
CA ALA A 174 1.80 -5.50 11.18
C ALA A 174 1.64 -4.30 12.11
N PHE A 175 1.62 -4.50 13.43
CA PHE A 175 1.57 -3.42 14.41
C PHE A 175 2.87 -2.62 14.51
N PHE A 176 4.02 -3.25 14.25
CA PHE A 176 5.33 -2.66 14.51
C PHE A 176 6.16 -2.38 13.27
N VAL A 177 5.86 -3.05 12.14
CA VAL A 177 6.64 -2.96 10.91
C VAL A 177 5.75 -2.42 9.78
N PRO A 178 5.75 -1.11 9.52
CA PRO A 178 4.86 -0.46 8.55
C PRO A 178 5.36 -0.64 7.09
N SER A 179 5.72 -1.85 6.74
CA SER A 179 6.16 -2.24 5.40
C SER A 179 5.86 -3.72 5.15
N ALA A 180 4.96 -4.00 4.24
CA ALA A 180 4.58 -5.37 3.87
C ALA A 180 5.79 -6.18 3.36
N THR A 181 6.66 -5.55 2.55
CA THR A 181 7.88 -6.18 2.05
C THR A 181 8.86 -6.50 3.17
N ALA A 182 9.04 -5.60 4.14
CA ALA A 182 9.90 -5.84 5.29
C ALA A 182 9.36 -6.97 6.18
N ARG A 183 8.04 -7.05 6.38
CA ARG A 183 7.40 -8.14 7.12
C ARG A 183 7.60 -9.50 6.43
N ALA A 184 7.34 -9.58 5.12
CA ALA A 184 7.61 -10.78 4.34
C ALA A 184 9.10 -11.15 4.36
N GLY A 185 9.99 -10.17 4.22
CA GLY A 185 11.44 -10.34 4.28
C GLY A 185 11.95 -10.86 5.64
N ALA A 186 11.19 -10.64 6.72
CA ALA A 186 11.48 -11.24 8.03
C ALA A 186 11.01 -12.70 8.13
N VAL A 187 9.78 -12.98 7.69
CA VAL A 187 9.11 -14.26 7.93
C VAL A 187 9.55 -15.33 6.91
N VAL A 188 9.63 -14.97 5.63
CA VAL A 188 9.92 -15.91 4.54
C VAL A 188 11.25 -16.65 4.73
N PRO A 189 12.40 -16.00 5.05
CA PRO A 189 13.66 -16.71 5.27
C PRO A 189 13.62 -17.68 6.46
N ILE A 190 12.88 -17.33 7.53
CA ILE A 190 12.74 -18.22 8.70
C ILE A 190 11.98 -19.48 8.29
N LEU A 191 10.87 -19.34 7.58
CA LEU A 191 10.08 -20.47 7.09
C LEU A 191 10.88 -21.32 6.10
N LEU A 192 11.67 -20.70 5.20
CA LEU A 192 12.58 -21.42 4.31
C LEU A 192 13.63 -22.23 5.09
N GLY A 193 14.19 -21.67 6.15
CA GLY A 193 15.09 -22.40 7.06
C GLY A 193 14.42 -23.61 7.71
N MET A 194 13.19 -23.45 8.17
CA MET A 194 12.39 -24.57 8.70
C MET A 194 12.14 -25.63 7.64
N ILE A 195 11.69 -25.26 6.44
CA ILE A 195 11.46 -26.18 5.31
C ILE A 195 12.72 -26.97 4.98
N ALA A 196 13.88 -26.32 4.93
CA ALA A 196 15.17 -26.96 4.66
C ALA A 196 15.58 -27.94 5.78
N ALA A 197 15.35 -27.60 7.05
CA ALA A 197 15.64 -28.47 8.20
C ALA A 197 14.84 -29.77 8.19
N PHE A 198 13.69 -29.77 7.51
CA PHE A 198 12.85 -30.95 7.32
C PHE A 198 13.27 -31.85 6.16
N GLY A 199 14.34 -31.49 5.47
CA GLY A 199 14.73 -32.18 4.23
C GLY A 199 13.67 -32.00 3.11
N ALA A 200 12.68 -31.11 3.28
CA ALA A 200 11.71 -30.83 2.26
C ALA A 200 12.34 -29.99 1.14
N THR A 201 12.04 -30.35 -0.09
CA THR A 201 12.50 -29.57 -1.25
C THR A 201 11.79 -28.24 -1.35
N LYS A 202 12.41 -27.25 -2.00
CA LYS A 202 11.79 -25.93 -2.25
C LYS A 202 10.43 -26.05 -2.94
N ASN A 203 10.24 -27.06 -3.79
CA ASN A 203 9.02 -27.28 -4.57
C ASN A 203 8.00 -28.22 -3.86
N SER A 204 8.14 -28.45 -2.57
CA SER A 204 7.22 -29.28 -1.80
C SER A 204 5.90 -28.53 -1.54
N LYS A 205 4.81 -29.30 -1.32
CA LYS A 205 3.54 -28.71 -0.89
C LYS A 205 3.66 -27.99 0.45
N LEU A 206 4.53 -28.49 1.34
CA LEU A 206 4.82 -27.85 2.61
C LEU A 206 5.42 -26.44 2.41
N ALA A 207 6.38 -26.30 1.48
CA ALA A 207 6.95 -25.00 1.16
C ALA A 207 5.91 -24.03 0.59
N ALA A 208 5.12 -24.48 -0.37
CA ALA A 208 4.02 -23.69 -0.92
C ALA A 208 3.00 -23.30 0.16
N LEU A 209 2.59 -24.24 1.02
CA LEU A 209 1.65 -24.00 2.12
C LEU A 209 2.15 -22.89 3.04
N LEU A 210 3.35 -22.99 3.56
CA LEU A 210 3.87 -22.06 4.57
C LEU A 210 4.16 -20.66 3.97
N ILE A 211 4.80 -20.61 2.80
CA ILE A 211 5.20 -19.35 2.18
C ILE A 211 3.97 -18.57 1.66
N ILE A 212 3.03 -19.23 0.98
CA ILE A 212 1.79 -18.57 0.54
C ILE A 212 0.98 -18.09 1.75
N THR A 213 0.85 -18.91 2.81
CA THR A 213 0.14 -18.50 4.04
C THR A 213 0.74 -17.21 4.61
N ALA A 214 2.06 -17.15 4.74
CA ALA A 214 2.73 -15.98 5.33
C ALA A 214 2.45 -14.70 4.53
N VAL A 215 2.59 -14.73 3.20
CA VAL A 215 2.41 -13.52 2.39
C VAL A 215 0.94 -13.14 2.20
N GLN A 216 0.02 -14.11 2.18
CA GLN A 216 -1.41 -13.83 2.21
C GLN A 216 -1.84 -13.21 3.54
N ALA A 217 -1.30 -13.70 4.66
CA ALA A 217 -1.54 -13.09 5.98
C ALA A 217 -0.99 -11.65 6.05
N VAL A 218 0.22 -11.39 5.49
CA VAL A 218 0.74 -10.02 5.37
C VAL A 218 -0.21 -9.14 4.57
N SER A 219 -0.76 -9.64 3.46
CA SER A 219 -1.71 -8.90 2.60
C SER A 219 -3.04 -8.62 3.32
N ILE A 220 -3.58 -9.57 4.08
CA ILE A 220 -4.79 -9.39 4.91
C ILE A 220 -4.56 -8.29 5.96
N TRP A 221 -3.41 -8.29 6.61
CA TRP A 221 -3.12 -7.31 7.67
C TRP A 221 -2.58 -5.97 7.15
N ASN A 222 -2.34 -5.83 5.85
CA ASN A 222 -2.26 -4.52 5.20
C ASN A 222 -3.58 -3.74 5.32
N ILE A 223 -4.71 -4.44 5.38
CA ILE A 223 -6.05 -3.84 5.53
C ILE A 223 -6.29 -3.48 7.00
N GLY A 224 -6.04 -4.41 7.93
CA GLY A 224 -6.41 -4.29 9.34
C GLY A 224 -5.75 -3.16 10.11
N ILE A 225 -4.58 -2.69 9.69
CA ILE A 225 -3.77 -1.69 10.41
C ILE A 225 -3.50 -0.47 9.52
N LYS A 226 -3.88 0.72 9.98
CA LYS A 226 -3.70 2.01 9.29
C LYS A 226 -2.27 2.17 8.74
N THR A 227 -1.28 1.98 9.59
CA THR A 227 0.14 2.20 9.31
C THR A 227 0.83 1.02 8.64
N ALA A 228 0.17 -0.12 8.45
CA ALA A 228 0.78 -1.33 7.88
C ALA A 228 1.12 -1.21 6.39
N ALA A 229 0.46 -0.32 5.65
CA ALA A 229 0.63 -0.20 4.22
C ALA A 229 0.44 1.25 3.73
N ALA A 230 1.29 1.68 2.79
CA ALA A 230 1.32 3.05 2.28
C ALA A 230 0.01 3.46 1.58
N GLN A 231 -0.66 2.55 0.86
CA GLN A 231 -1.94 2.84 0.18
C GLN A 231 -3.05 3.29 1.14
N ASN A 232 -3.03 2.84 2.39
CA ASN A 232 -3.99 3.27 3.40
C ASN A 232 -3.83 4.77 3.69
N ILE A 233 -2.58 5.22 3.79
CA ILE A 233 -2.25 6.61 4.07
C ILE A 233 -2.57 7.52 2.87
N VAL A 234 -2.44 7.02 1.62
CA VAL A 234 -2.93 7.73 0.41
C VAL A 234 -4.42 8.03 0.54
N ALA A 235 -5.22 7.01 0.84
CA ALA A 235 -6.67 7.16 0.94
C ALA A 235 -7.07 8.11 2.06
N ILE A 236 -6.46 7.98 3.24
CA ILE A 236 -6.72 8.87 4.38
C ILE A 236 -6.40 10.32 4.04
N ASN A 237 -5.27 10.57 3.36
CA ASN A 237 -4.93 11.93 2.93
C ASN A 237 -6.02 12.53 2.04
N PHE A 238 -6.49 11.80 1.04
CA PHE A 238 -7.55 12.29 0.16
C PHE A 238 -8.90 12.43 0.88
N ILE A 239 -9.24 11.53 1.80
CA ILE A 239 -10.45 11.62 2.62
C ILE A 239 -10.38 12.88 3.48
N ASN A 240 -9.26 13.13 4.15
CA ASN A 240 -9.07 14.32 4.96
C ASN A 240 -9.17 15.62 4.13
N ASP A 241 -8.45 15.68 3.01
CA ASP A 241 -8.35 16.88 2.18
C ASP A 241 -9.66 17.19 1.44
N GLN A 242 -10.43 16.17 1.04
CA GLN A 242 -11.60 16.34 0.17
C GLN A 242 -12.94 16.15 0.90
N LEU A 243 -12.99 15.30 1.91
CA LEU A 243 -14.19 15.00 2.68
C LEU A 243 -14.14 15.59 4.11
N GLY A 244 -13.03 16.23 4.50
CA GLY A 244 -12.88 16.93 5.77
C GLY A 244 -12.86 16.01 7.00
N HIS A 245 -12.61 14.70 6.82
CA HIS A 245 -12.58 13.74 7.92
C HIS A 245 -11.19 13.11 8.06
N ASP A 246 -10.54 13.43 9.18
CA ASP A 246 -9.26 12.80 9.53
C ASP A 246 -9.51 11.48 10.27
N VAL A 247 -9.31 10.37 9.56
CA VAL A 247 -9.48 9.02 10.11
C VAL A 247 -8.33 8.71 11.07
N SER A 248 -8.61 8.64 12.37
CA SER A 248 -7.62 8.27 13.38
C SER A 248 -7.15 6.81 13.24
N TRP A 249 -6.06 6.45 13.91
CA TRP A 249 -5.58 5.06 13.90
C TRP A 249 -6.60 4.11 14.57
N GLY A 250 -7.24 4.56 15.65
CA GLY A 250 -8.25 3.79 16.36
C GLY A 250 -9.51 3.56 15.53
N GLU A 251 -10.01 4.59 14.83
CA GLU A 251 -11.15 4.47 13.92
C GLU A 251 -10.84 3.49 12.78
N TRP A 252 -9.67 3.61 12.15
CA TRP A 252 -9.25 2.64 11.13
C TRP A 252 -9.24 1.21 11.67
N PHE A 253 -8.64 1.00 12.84
CA PHE A 253 -8.56 -0.32 13.46
C PHE A 253 -9.94 -0.89 13.74
N LEU A 254 -10.84 -0.07 14.26
CA LEU A 254 -12.22 -0.45 14.50
C LEU A 254 -12.94 -0.88 13.22
N TYR A 255 -12.75 -0.14 12.12
CA TYR A 255 -13.43 -0.44 10.86
C TYR A 255 -12.83 -1.64 10.12
N ALA A 256 -11.52 -1.81 10.12
CA ALA A 256 -10.80 -2.74 9.25
C ALA A 256 -10.35 -4.03 9.94
N ALA A 257 -9.93 -3.97 11.21
CA ALA A 257 -9.35 -5.13 11.91
C ALA A 257 -10.32 -6.31 12.05
N PRO A 258 -11.63 -6.14 12.30
CA PRO A 258 -12.57 -7.26 12.36
C PRO A 258 -12.63 -8.06 11.07
N TRP A 259 -12.59 -7.38 9.90
CA TRP A 259 -12.47 -8.05 8.61
C TRP A 259 -11.18 -8.88 8.53
N SER A 260 -10.05 -8.31 8.90
CA SER A 260 -8.74 -8.99 8.87
C SER A 260 -8.65 -10.18 9.82
N ILE A 261 -9.29 -10.09 10.99
CA ILE A 261 -9.37 -11.20 11.95
C ILE A 261 -10.16 -12.36 11.35
N ILE A 262 -11.35 -12.10 10.80
CA ILE A 262 -12.19 -13.14 10.17
C ILE A 262 -11.43 -13.75 8.99
N MET A 263 -10.80 -12.93 8.15
CA MET A 263 -10.04 -13.41 7.00
C MET A 263 -8.77 -14.20 7.38
N SER A 264 -8.19 -13.96 8.55
CA SER A 264 -7.09 -14.77 9.07
C SER A 264 -7.56 -16.19 9.41
N ILE A 265 -8.77 -16.32 9.96
CA ILE A 265 -9.41 -17.61 10.23
C ILE A 265 -9.73 -18.31 8.89
N VAL A 266 -10.31 -17.58 7.95
CA VAL A 266 -10.60 -18.09 6.59
C VAL A 266 -9.31 -18.55 5.91
N LEU A 267 -8.24 -17.77 5.98
CA LEU A 267 -6.93 -18.11 5.41
C LEU A 267 -6.43 -19.46 5.94
N TYR A 268 -6.50 -19.66 7.25
CA TYR A 268 -6.09 -20.93 7.87
C TYR A 268 -6.81 -22.13 7.26
N PHE A 269 -8.15 -22.09 7.19
CA PHE A 269 -8.94 -23.19 6.66
C PHE A 269 -8.76 -23.37 5.14
N VAL A 270 -8.70 -22.27 4.39
CA VAL A 270 -8.47 -22.30 2.94
C VAL A 270 -7.14 -22.94 2.63
N MET A 271 -6.07 -22.51 3.30
CA MET A 271 -4.73 -23.03 3.02
C MET A 271 -4.60 -24.53 3.32
N LEU A 272 -5.12 -24.98 4.45
CA LEU A 272 -5.11 -26.42 4.78
C LEU A 272 -5.96 -27.27 3.85
N LYS A 273 -7.03 -26.71 3.26
CA LYS A 273 -7.89 -27.42 2.31
C LYS A 273 -7.33 -27.43 0.89
N VAL A 274 -6.75 -26.32 0.46
CA VAL A 274 -6.29 -26.12 -0.94
C VAL A 274 -4.89 -26.70 -1.14
N ILE A 275 -4.03 -26.57 -0.14
CA ILE A 275 -2.67 -27.12 -0.13
C ILE A 275 -2.53 -27.96 1.16
N PRO A 276 -3.12 -29.16 1.18
CA PRO A 276 -3.05 -30.00 2.38
C PRO A 276 -1.59 -30.37 2.72
N PRO A 277 -1.21 -30.34 4.01
CA PRO A 277 0.12 -30.70 4.43
C PRO A 277 0.40 -32.19 4.12
N GLU A 278 1.62 -32.46 3.68
CA GLU A 278 2.09 -33.83 3.39
C GLU A 278 2.44 -34.59 4.66
N GLN A 279 2.72 -33.86 5.75
CA GLN A 279 3.12 -34.39 7.05
C GLN A 279 2.38 -33.62 8.16
N ASP A 280 1.92 -34.36 9.17
CA ASP A 280 1.19 -33.76 10.31
C ASP A 280 2.12 -33.01 11.26
N ALA A 281 3.37 -33.42 11.37
CA ALA A 281 4.37 -32.83 12.24
C ALA A 281 5.72 -32.70 11.51
N ILE A 282 6.49 -31.75 11.96
CA ILE A 282 7.74 -31.32 11.39
C ILE A 282 8.81 -31.51 12.49
N GLU A 283 9.51 -32.64 12.45
CA GLU A 283 10.58 -32.93 13.44
C GLU A 283 11.73 -31.92 13.31
N GLY A 284 12.24 -31.40 14.43
CA GLY A 284 13.38 -30.46 14.44
C GLY A 284 13.03 -29.00 14.18
N GLY A 285 11.78 -28.67 13.86
CA GLY A 285 11.40 -27.27 13.50
C GLY A 285 11.47 -26.27 14.64
N THR A 286 10.99 -26.68 15.80
CA THR A 286 11.05 -25.83 17.00
C THR A 286 12.50 -25.67 17.47
N GLU A 287 13.32 -26.71 17.36
CA GLU A 287 14.74 -26.73 17.70
C GLU A 287 15.51 -25.74 16.82
N LEU A 288 15.28 -25.75 15.51
CA LEU A 288 15.89 -24.80 14.59
C LEU A 288 15.50 -23.34 14.93
N VAL A 289 14.21 -23.07 15.21
CA VAL A 289 13.75 -21.74 15.60
C VAL A 289 14.42 -21.29 16.90
N LYS A 290 14.53 -22.18 17.90
CA LYS A 290 15.24 -21.91 19.15
C LYS A 290 16.73 -21.68 18.92
N GLN A 291 17.37 -22.44 18.04
CA GLN A 291 18.76 -22.24 17.65
C GLN A 291 18.94 -20.88 16.99
N GLN A 292 18.13 -20.53 16.00
CA GLN A 292 18.20 -19.21 15.35
C GLN A 292 17.95 -18.05 16.33
N LEU A 293 17.07 -18.24 17.32
CA LEU A 293 16.86 -17.28 18.38
C LEU A 293 18.09 -17.14 19.29
N ALA A 294 18.73 -18.26 19.63
CA ALA A 294 19.97 -18.28 20.40
C ALA A 294 21.14 -17.61 19.64
N GLU A 295 21.23 -17.79 18.32
CA GLU A 295 22.24 -17.16 17.45
C GLU A 295 22.11 -15.61 17.43
N LEU A 296 20.92 -15.06 17.67
CA LEU A 296 20.74 -13.62 17.84
C LEU A 296 21.39 -13.09 19.14
N GLY A 297 21.70 -14.00 20.08
CA GLY A 297 22.23 -13.65 21.38
C GLY A 297 21.25 -12.91 22.29
N PRO A 298 21.74 -12.32 23.39
CA PRO A 298 20.90 -11.55 24.30
C PRO A 298 20.33 -10.31 23.64
N VAL A 299 19.21 -9.81 24.18
CA VAL A 299 18.56 -8.57 23.70
C VAL A 299 19.53 -7.41 23.82
N LYS A 300 19.87 -6.76 22.71
CA LYS A 300 20.79 -5.64 22.67
C LYS A 300 20.12 -4.36 23.20
N PRO A 301 20.86 -3.40 23.74
CA PRO A 301 20.30 -2.13 24.19
C PRO A 301 19.51 -1.37 23.09
N THR A 302 19.94 -1.49 21.83
CA THR A 302 19.23 -0.89 20.67
C THR A 302 17.91 -1.58 20.40
N GLU A 303 17.84 -2.91 20.53
CA GLU A 303 16.57 -3.65 20.40
C GLU A 303 15.58 -3.28 21.50
N TRP A 304 16.08 -3.15 22.75
CA TRP A 304 15.27 -2.76 23.90
C TRP A 304 14.70 -1.33 23.75
N ARG A 305 15.55 -0.37 23.37
CA ARG A 305 15.12 1.01 23.09
C ARG A 305 14.09 1.06 21.97
N LEU A 306 14.32 0.34 20.87
CA LEU A 306 13.37 0.29 19.76
C LEU A 306 12.03 -0.35 20.17
N SER A 307 12.08 -1.39 21.00
CA SER A 307 10.85 -2.02 21.55
C SER A 307 10.03 -1.02 22.36
N ILE A 308 10.67 -0.24 23.22
CA ILE A 308 10.00 0.81 24.01
C ILE A 308 9.42 1.88 23.07
N ILE A 309 10.20 2.40 22.13
CA ILE A 309 9.74 3.42 21.17
C ILE A 309 8.54 2.88 20.37
N SER A 310 8.61 1.65 19.87
CA SER A 310 7.54 1.04 19.09
C SER A 310 6.27 0.81 19.92
N LEU A 311 6.40 0.42 21.18
CA LEU A 311 5.27 0.27 22.08
C LEU A 311 4.63 1.63 22.40
N LEU A 312 5.43 2.65 22.69
CA LEU A 312 4.94 4.01 22.92
C LEU A 312 4.25 4.58 21.67
N LEU A 313 4.80 4.32 20.47
CA LEU A 313 4.15 4.69 19.21
C LEU A 313 2.79 4.02 19.07
N LEU A 314 2.70 2.71 19.31
CA LEU A 314 1.45 1.97 19.20
C LEU A 314 0.40 2.50 20.20
N VAL A 315 0.78 2.75 21.44
CA VAL A 315 -0.09 3.33 22.47
C VAL A 315 -0.54 4.73 22.03
N SER A 316 0.38 5.57 21.58
CA SER A 316 0.05 6.94 21.13
C SER A 316 -0.88 6.93 19.91
N TRP A 317 -0.62 6.09 18.89
CA TRP A 317 -1.50 5.98 17.73
C TRP A 317 -2.92 5.51 18.12
N SER A 318 -3.03 4.49 19.00
CA SER A 318 -4.33 3.95 19.41
C SER A 318 -5.12 4.88 20.32
N THR A 319 -4.47 5.84 20.94
CA THR A 319 -5.11 6.82 21.86
C THR A 319 -5.23 8.23 21.24
N GLU A 320 -4.86 8.38 19.96
CA GLU A 320 -5.05 9.61 19.19
C GLU A 320 -6.51 10.09 19.28
N LYS A 321 -6.72 11.38 19.50
CA LYS A 321 -8.04 12.03 19.72
C LYS A 321 -8.78 11.60 20.99
N VAL A 322 -8.30 10.60 21.73
CA VAL A 322 -8.92 10.14 22.99
C VAL A 322 -8.15 10.68 24.20
N LEU A 323 -6.82 10.44 24.27
CA LEU A 323 -5.98 10.88 25.38
C LEU A 323 -5.12 12.11 25.04
N HIS A 324 -4.88 12.38 23.75
CA HIS A 324 -4.07 13.50 23.30
C HIS A 324 -4.48 13.95 21.88
N PRO A 325 -4.25 15.23 21.54
CA PRO A 325 -4.61 15.80 20.23
C PRO A 325 -3.51 15.64 19.15
N ILE A 326 -2.36 15.01 19.46
CA ILE A 326 -1.23 14.91 18.52
C ILE A 326 -1.54 13.83 17.50
N ASP A 327 -1.43 14.19 16.22
CA ASP A 327 -1.70 13.28 15.10
C ASP A 327 -0.60 12.22 14.90
N SER A 328 -0.95 11.12 14.24
CA SER A 328 -0.07 9.97 14.02
C SER A 328 1.23 10.35 13.29
N SER A 329 1.18 11.32 12.36
CA SER A 329 2.35 11.74 11.57
C SER A 329 3.36 12.48 12.45
N SER A 330 2.89 13.42 13.26
CA SER A 330 3.72 14.20 14.20
C SER A 330 4.39 13.28 15.23
N ILE A 331 3.64 12.37 15.83
CA ILE A 331 4.18 11.40 16.81
C ILE A 331 5.27 10.54 16.15
N THR A 332 5.04 10.05 14.92
CA THR A 332 6.00 9.18 14.24
C THR A 332 7.28 9.93 13.86
N LEU A 333 7.18 11.22 13.48
CA LEU A 333 8.35 12.07 13.23
C LEU A 333 9.14 12.36 14.51
N ILE A 334 8.47 12.60 15.64
CA ILE A 334 9.13 12.75 16.95
C ILE A 334 9.87 11.47 17.31
N ALA A 335 9.24 10.31 17.14
CA ALA A 335 9.89 9.02 17.37
C ALA A 335 11.10 8.81 16.46
N LEU A 336 11.01 9.21 15.17
CA LEU A 336 12.12 9.16 14.23
C LEU A 336 13.29 10.03 14.73
N ALA A 337 13.03 11.26 15.19
CA ALA A 337 14.05 12.12 15.75
C ALA A 337 14.76 11.46 16.95
N ILE A 338 14.00 10.83 17.85
CA ILE A 338 14.56 10.09 18.99
C ILE A 338 15.41 8.91 18.49
N MET A 339 14.93 8.12 17.51
CA MET A 339 15.65 6.97 16.96
C MET A 339 17.00 7.35 16.33
N LEU A 340 17.12 8.55 15.76
CA LEU A 340 18.34 9.06 15.12
C LEU A 340 19.26 9.83 16.08
N THR A 341 18.80 10.18 17.29
CA THR A 341 19.59 10.98 18.23
C THR A 341 20.85 10.22 18.68
N PRO A 342 22.06 10.82 18.58
CA PRO A 342 23.28 10.15 18.98
C PRO A 342 23.25 9.67 20.44
N LYS A 343 23.84 8.51 20.72
CA LYS A 343 23.96 7.84 22.03
C LYS A 343 22.65 7.25 22.59
N ILE A 344 21.51 7.90 22.44
CA ILE A 344 20.22 7.42 22.94
C ILE A 344 19.38 6.74 21.87
N GLY A 345 19.60 7.04 20.61
CA GLY A 345 18.89 6.44 19.48
C GLY A 345 19.25 4.98 19.23
N VAL A 346 18.70 4.43 18.17
CA VAL A 346 18.81 3.01 17.79
C VAL A 346 19.56 2.80 16.47
N MET A 347 19.75 3.88 15.69
CA MET A 347 20.40 3.85 14.39
C MET A 347 21.10 5.19 14.12
N ASN A 348 22.04 5.20 13.18
CA ASN A 348 22.65 6.44 12.69
C ASN A 348 22.29 6.66 11.20
N TRP A 349 22.31 7.92 10.76
CA TRP A 349 21.90 8.31 9.41
C TRP A 349 22.69 7.56 8.32
N LYS A 350 24.02 7.52 8.42
CA LYS A 350 24.88 6.86 7.42
C LYS A 350 24.61 5.36 7.25
N GLU A 351 24.17 4.70 8.32
CA GLU A 351 23.84 3.28 8.29
C GLU A 351 22.51 3.02 7.59
N VAL A 352 21.54 3.91 7.74
CA VAL A 352 20.16 3.68 7.28
C VAL A 352 19.84 4.34 5.95
N GLU A 353 20.49 5.46 5.58
CA GLU A 353 20.17 6.23 4.37
C GLU A 353 20.15 5.38 3.08
N SER A 354 21.04 4.40 2.94
CA SER A 354 21.10 3.50 1.78
C SER A 354 20.08 2.38 1.83
N ARG A 355 19.42 2.16 2.97
CA ARG A 355 18.41 1.11 3.18
C ARG A 355 16.98 1.64 3.10
N ILE A 356 16.81 2.96 3.16
CA ILE A 356 15.51 3.59 2.98
C ILE A 356 15.08 3.44 1.53
N PRO A 357 13.86 2.95 1.26
CA PRO A 357 13.33 2.85 -0.10
C PRO A 357 12.85 4.23 -0.58
N TRP A 358 13.78 5.16 -0.86
CA TRP A 358 13.49 6.52 -1.31
C TRP A 358 12.53 6.57 -2.49
N GLY A 359 12.64 5.58 -3.40
CA GLY A 359 11.73 5.46 -4.53
C GLY A 359 10.26 5.33 -4.12
N THR A 360 9.98 4.68 -3.00
CA THR A 360 8.62 4.56 -2.46
C THR A 360 8.12 5.91 -1.97
N ILE A 361 8.96 6.70 -1.29
CA ILE A 361 8.60 8.05 -0.82
C ILE A 361 8.30 8.97 -2.01
N ILE A 362 9.15 8.93 -3.05
CA ILE A 362 9.00 9.75 -4.25
C ILE A 362 7.71 9.40 -4.99
N VAL A 363 7.47 8.11 -5.26
CA VAL A 363 6.23 7.67 -5.93
C VAL A 363 4.98 8.01 -5.12
N PHE A 364 5.06 7.90 -3.80
CA PHE A 364 3.96 8.24 -2.92
C PHE A 364 3.61 9.73 -3.00
N GLY A 365 4.62 10.61 -2.90
CA GLY A 365 4.42 12.06 -3.04
C GLY A 365 3.87 12.46 -4.42
N VAL A 366 4.43 11.89 -5.48
CA VAL A 366 3.95 12.15 -6.86
C VAL A 366 2.56 11.57 -7.10
N GLY A 367 2.24 10.41 -6.51
CA GLY A 367 0.90 9.82 -6.58
C GLY A 367 -0.17 10.73 -5.97
N ILE A 368 0.10 11.29 -4.78
CA ILE A 368 -0.79 12.30 -4.17
C ILE A 368 -0.86 13.56 -5.03
N SER A 369 0.27 14.06 -5.56
CA SER A 369 0.27 15.23 -6.45
C SER A 369 -0.59 14.99 -7.70
N LEU A 370 -0.46 13.82 -8.34
CA LEU A 370 -1.27 13.46 -9.50
C LEU A 370 -2.76 13.37 -9.14
N GLY A 371 -3.10 12.79 -7.98
CA GLY A 371 -4.46 12.77 -7.48
C GLY A 371 -5.03 14.17 -7.25
N ASN A 372 -4.24 15.08 -6.67
CA ASN A 372 -4.61 16.49 -6.51
C ASN A 372 -4.80 17.18 -7.87
N VAL A 373 -3.95 16.87 -8.85
CA VAL A 373 -4.12 17.35 -10.24
C VAL A 373 -5.46 16.89 -10.80
N LEU A 374 -5.78 15.59 -10.69
CA LEU A 374 -7.04 15.03 -11.21
C LEU A 374 -8.27 15.69 -10.57
N LEU A 375 -8.24 15.91 -9.24
CA LEU A 375 -9.34 16.53 -8.51
C LEU A 375 -9.50 18.02 -8.88
N LYS A 376 -8.41 18.80 -8.83
CA LYS A 376 -8.44 20.25 -9.09
C LYS A 376 -8.73 20.61 -10.54
N THR A 377 -8.46 19.73 -11.49
CA THR A 377 -8.74 19.93 -12.91
C THR A 377 -10.06 19.32 -13.36
N THR A 378 -10.89 18.83 -12.43
CA THR A 378 -12.15 18.10 -12.67
C THR A 378 -12.00 16.82 -13.51
N ALA A 379 -10.78 16.40 -13.78
CA ALA A 379 -10.48 15.19 -14.54
C ALA A 379 -11.02 13.92 -13.85
N ALA A 380 -10.88 13.84 -12.50
CA ALA A 380 -11.41 12.73 -11.70
C ALA A 380 -12.94 12.66 -11.80
N GLN A 381 -13.62 13.80 -11.76
CA GLN A 381 -15.08 13.89 -11.91
C GLN A 381 -15.51 13.39 -13.30
N TRP A 382 -14.88 13.91 -14.34
CA TRP A 382 -15.18 13.48 -15.71
C TRP A 382 -14.94 11.99 -15.91
N LEU A 383 -13.83 11.46 -15.42
CA LEU A 383 -13.51 10.03 -15.50
C LEU A 383 -14.53 9.18 -14.74
N SER A 384 -14.95 9.62 -13.55
CA SER A 384 -16.00 9.01 -12.76
C SER A 384 -17.32 8.94 -13.54
N ASP A 385 -17.74 10.07 -14.13
CA ASP A 385 -18.98 10.15 -14.89
C ASP A 385 -18.96 9.25 -16.14
N GLN A 386 -17.83 9.19 -16.87
CA GLN A 386 -17.68 8.35 -18.05
C GLN A 386 -17.59 6.85 -17.70
N THR A 387 -16.95 6.51 -16.59
CA THR A 387 -16.75 5.10 -16.20
C THR A 387 -17.98 4.55 -15.50
N PHE A 388 -18.49 5.26 -14.51
CA PHE A 388 -19.54 4.76 -13.62
C PHE A 388 -20.93 5.31 -13.97
N GLY A 389 -21.02 6.42 -14.71
CA GLY A 389 -22.28 6.95 -15.17
C GLY A 389 -23.05 5.97 -16.05
N LEU A 390 -22.35 5.16 -16.86
CA LEU A 390 -22.94 4.11 -17.70
C LEU A 390 -23.42 2.89 -16.91
N MET A 391 -22.95 2.71 -15.66
CA MET A 391 -23.34 1.57 -14.82
C MET A 391 -24.72 1.75 -14.13
N GLY A 392 -25.37 2.90 -14.33
CA GLY A 392 -26.70 3.14 -13.75
C GLY A 392 -26.71 3.21 -12.22
N LEU A 393 -25.61 3.66 -11.60
CA LEU A 393 -25.44 3.64 -10.15
C LEU A 393 -26.33 4.66 -9.40
N LYS A 394 -26.85 5.69 -10.09
CA LYS A 394 -27.74 6.70 -9.48
C LYS A 394 -29.03 6.02 -8.99
N GLY A 395 -29.34 6.21 -7.72
CA GLY A 395 -30.52 5.62 -7.09
C GLY A 395 -30.36 4.16 -6.63
N MET A 396 -29.19 3.53 -6.86
CA MET A 396 -28.92 2.20 -6.30
C MET A 396 -28.69 2.27 -4.78
N PRO A 397 -29.11 1.24 -4.04
CA PRO A 397 -28.74 1.11 -2.64
C PRO A 397 -27.22 1.14 -2.45
N ILE A 398 -26.73 1.82 -1.41
CA ILE A 398 -25.29 2.00 -1.16
C ILE A 398 -24.53 0.67 -1.13
N VAL A 399 -25.10 -0.39 -0.55
CA VAL A 399 -24.47 -1.71 -0.49
C VAL A 399 -24.30 -2.33 -1.88
N ALA A 400 -25.28 -2.17 -2.78
CA ALA A 400 -25.18 -2.64 -4.15
C ALA A 400 -24.11 -1.86 -4.92
N THR A 401 -24.02 -0.56 -4.70
CA THR A 401 -22.97 0.31 -5.25
C THR A 401 -21.58 -0.14 -4.75
N ILE A 402 -21.43 -0.37 -3.45
CA ILE A 402 -20.19 -0.90 -2.87
C ILE A 402 -19.83 -2.23 -3.50
N ALA A 403 -20.77 -3.16 -3.62
CA ALA A 403 -20.52 -4.48 -4.20
C ALA A 403 -20.02 -4.37 -5.64
N LEU A 404 -20.68 -3.59 -6.48
CA LEU A 404 -20.33 -3.44 -7.89
C LEU A 404 -18.98 -2.76 -8.08
N ILE A 405 -18.72 -1.66 -7.36
CA ILE A 405 -17.44 -0.95 -7.43
C ILE A 405 -16.31 -1.77 -6.82
N SER A 406 -16.56 -2.54 -5.76
CA SER A 406 -15.57 -3.47 -5.19
C SER A 406 -15.19 -4.56 -6.18
N LEU A 407 -16.15 -5.11 -6.93
CA LEU A 407 -15.87 -6.09 -7.98
C LEU A 407 -15.00 -5.47 -9.10
N PHE A 408 -15.35 -4.27 -9.57
CA PHE A 408 -14.54 -3.50 -10.52
C PHE A 408 -13.13 -3.30 -10.01
N ASN A 409 -12.98 -2.91 -8.73
CA ASN A 409 -11.70 -2.64 -8.07
C ASN A 409 -10.82 -3.91 -7.99
N ILE A 410 -11.40 -5.06 -7.65
CA ILE A 410 -10.70 -6.36 -7.66
C ILE A 410 -10.20 -6.71 -9.06
N LEU A 411 -11.01 -6.51 -10.09
CA LEU A 411 -10.64 -6.82 -11.47
C LEU A 411 -9.52 -5.92 -11.98
N ILE A 412 -9.60 -4.60 -11.73
CA ILE A 412 -8.57 -3.67 -12.18
C ILE A 412 -7.24 -3.88 -11.43
N HIS A 413 -7.29 -4.35 -10.18
CA HIS A 413 -6.08 -4.67 -9.40
C HIS A 413 -5.24 -5.77 -10.05
N LEU A 414 -5.81 -6.66 -10.84
CA LEU A 414 -5.05 -7.68 -11.60
C LEU A 414 -4.02 -7.05 -12.55
N GLY A 415 -4.27 -5.85 -13.02
CA GLY A 415 -3.35 -5.09 -13.88
C GLY A 415 -2.29 -4.29 -13.11
N PHE A 416 -2.41 -4.12 -11.79
CA PHE A 416 -1.49 -3.28 -11.02
C PHE A 416 -0.55 -4.12 -10.15
N ALA A 417 0.75 -3.83 -10.25
CA ALA A 417 1.77 -4.43 -9.40
C ALA A 417 1.93 -3.72 -8.04
N SER A 418 1.27 -2.57 -7.85
CA SER A 418 1.37 -1.75 -6.65
C SER A 418 0.02 -1.22 -6.21
N ALA A 419 -0.44 -1.65 -5.04
CA ALA A 419 -1.65 -1.13 -4.41
C ALA A 419 -1.56 0.38 -4.11
N THR A 420 -0.36 0.91 -3.84
CA THR A 420 -0.17 2.36 -3.64
C THR A 420 -0.42 3.15 -4.91
N SER A 421 0.09 2.69 -6.05
CA SER A 421 -0.17 3.31 -7.35
C SER A 421 -1.65 3.22 -7.73
N LEU A 422 -2.28 2.07 -7.46
CA LEU A 422 -3.71 1.88 -7.68
C LEU A 422 -4.54 2.84 -6.81
N ALA A 423 -4.22 2.97 -5.52
CA ALA A 423 -4.89 3.93 -4.62
C ALA A 423 -4.75 5.38 -5.11
N SER A 424 -3.54 5.77 -5.53
CA SER A 424 -3.29 7.12 -6.06
C SER A 424 -4.09 7.44 -7.32
N ALA A 425 -4.36 6.43 -8.15
CA ALA A 425 -5.16 6.59 -9.37
C ALA A 425 -6.68 6.56 -9.09
N LEU A 426 -7.16 5.65 -8.25
CA LEU A 426 -8.59 5.38 -8.10
C LEU A 426 -9.27 6.14 -6.95
N ILE A 427 -8.58 6.41 -5.83
CA ILE A 427 -9.22 7.09 -4.69
C ILE A 427 -9.76 8.49 -5.09
N PRO A 428 -9.05 9.35 -5.85
CA PRO A 428 -9.61 10.60 -6.35
C PRO A 428 -10.87 10.40 -7.19
N VAL A 429 -10.93 9.33 -7.99
CA VAL A 429 -12.10 8.99 -8.83
C VAL A 429 -13.27 8.52 -7.95
N PHE A 430 -13.00 7.71 -6.94
CA PHE A 430 -14.03 7.27 -5.99
C PHE A 430 -14.58 8.42 -5.15
N ILE A 431 -13.73 9.37 -4.73
CA ILE A 431 -14.18 10.60 -4.06
C ILE A 431 -15.08 11.42 -4.99
N SER A 432 -14.70 11.61 -6.25
CA SER A 432 -15.55 12.28 -7.22
C SER A 432 -16.87 11.54 -7.44
N LEU A 433 -16.86 10.22 -7.43
CA LEU A 433 -18.06 9.39 -7.53
C LEU A 433 -19.02 9.62 -6.36
N THR A 434 -18.53 9.84 -5.14
CA THR A 434 -19.40 10.11 -3.98
C THR A 434 -20.25 11.37 -4.18
N SER A 435 -19.69 12.39 -4.82
CA SER A 435 -20.42 13.62 -5.17
C SER A 435 -21.44 13.36 -6.29
N THR A 436 -21.05 12.63 -7.35
CA THR A 436 -21.95 12.25 -8.46
C THR A 436 -23.17 11.45 -7.97
N LEU A 437 -22.96 10.57 -6.99
CA LEU A 437 -24.01 9.73 -6.40
C LEU A 437 -24.75 10.39 -5.24
N SER A 438 -24.32 11.58 -4.82
CA SER A 438 -24.88 12.32 -3.67
C SER A 438 -24.91 11.48 -2.39
N LEU A 439 -23.80 10.79 -2.07
CA LEU A 439 -23.74 9.84 -0.95
C LEU A 439 -23.81 10.51 0.43
N GLY A 440 -23.60 11.83 0.53
CA GLY A 440 -23.67 12.54 1.81
C GLY A 440 -22.75 11.93 2.88
N ASP A 441 -23.31 11.61 4.04
CA ASP A 441 -22.55 11.05 5.18
C ASP A 441 -21.93 9.68 4.88
N ASN A 442 -22.45 8.94 3.90
CA ASN A 442 -21.92 7.63 3.50
C ASN A 442 -20.65 7.74 2.64
N ALA A 443 -20.25 8.95 2.22
CA ALA A 443 -19.12 9.16 1.33
C ALA A 443 -17.80 8.63 1.92
N ILE A 444 -17.55 8.89 3.20
CA ILE A 444 -16.35 8.46 3.92
C ILE A 444 -16.29 6.94 3.98
N GLY A 445 -17.38 6.31 4.39
CA GLY A 445 -17.49 4.85 4.48
C GLY A 445 -17.32 4.18 3.13
N PHE A 446 -17.93 4.72 2.09
CA PHE A 446 -17.76 4.22 0.73
C PHE A 446 -16.27 4.23 0.31
N VAL A 447 -15.58 5.36 0.44
CA VAL A 447 -14.17 5.50 0.04
C VAL A 447 -13.26 4.60 0.88
N LEU A 448 -13.48 4.51 2.20
CA LEU A 448 -12.73 3.62 3.09
C LEU A 448 -12.88 2.15 2.70
N ILE A 449 -14.10 1.70 2.40
CA ILE A 449 -14.36 0.32 1.99
C ILE A 449 -13.68 0.03 0.65
N GLN A 450 -13.73 0.97 -0.31
CA GLN A 450 -12.99 0.81 -1.56
C GLN A 450 -11.48 0.75 -1.35
N GLN A 451 -10.94 1.51 -0.39
CA GLN A 451 -9.53 1.42 -0.01
C GLN A 451 -9.18 0.04 0.59
N PHE A 452 -10.05 -0.55 1.41
CA PHE A 452 -9.83 -1.91 1.90
C PHE A 452 -9.73 -2.90 0.74
N VAL A 453 -10.61 -2.78 -0.27
CA VAL A 453 -10.62 -3.63 -1.46
C VAL A 453 -9.41 -3.36 -2.38
N ILE A 454 -8.90 -2.13 -2.47
CA ILE A 454 -7.63 -1.83 -3.16
C ILE A 454 -6.48 -2.69 -2.64
N SER A 455 -6.52 -3.12 -1.40
CA SER A 455 -5.48 -3.99 -0.82
C SER A 455 -5.65 -5.48 -1.12
N PHE A 456 -6.63 -5.90 -1.97
CA PHE A 456 -6.91 -7.30 -2.33
C PHE A 456 -5.91 -7.88 -3.34
N GLY A 457 -4.63 -7.79 -3.05
CA GLY A 457 -3.55 -8.37 -3.86
C GLY A 457 -3.41 -9.89 -3.69
N PHE A 458 -4.53 -10.65 -3.58
CA PHE A 458 -4.51 -12.08 -3.24
C PHE A 458 -4.38 -13.00 -4.44
N LEU A 459 -4.73 -12.56 -5.66
CA LEU A 459 -4.87 -13.43 -6.83
C LEU A 459 -3.54 -13.72 -7.53
N LEU A 460 -2.68 -12.73 -7.73
CA LEU A 460 -1.44 -12.88 -8.46
C LEU A 460 -0.23 -12.47 -7.62
N PRO A 461 0.89 -13.20 -7.68
CA PRO A 461 2.11 -12.78 -6.99
C PRO A 461 2.57 -11.38 -7.38
N VAL A 462 2.40 -11.00 -8.65
CA VAL A 462 2.79 -9.69 -9.18
C VAL A 462 1.98 -8.52 -8.61
N SER A 463 0.80 -8.78 -8.03
CA SER A 463 -0.09 -7.74 -7.52
C SER A 463 0.43 -7.07 -6.23
N SER A 464 1.50 -7.57 -5.64
CA SER A 464 2.07 -6.97 -4.43
C SER A 464 3.56 -7.28 -4.24
N PRO A 465 4.37 -6.31 -3.75
CA PRO A 465 5.81 -6.50 -3.56
C PRO A 465 6.17 -7.65 -2.61
N GLN A 466 5.40 -7.85 -1.53
CA GLN A 466 5.62 -8.95 -0.58
C GLN A 466 5.40 -10.32 -1.22
N SER A 467 4.42 -10.45 -2.10
CA SER A 467 4.13 -11.69 -2.82
C SER A 467 5.18 -11.97 -3.90
N MET A 468 5.70 -10.93 -4.56
CA MET A 468 6.82 -11.06 -5.50
C MET A 468 8.11 -11.50 -4.81
N LEU A 469 8.42 -10.96 -3.62
CA LEU A 469 9.55 -11.40 -2.82
C LEU A 469 9.44 -12.90 -2.51
N ALA A 470 8.27 -13.36 -2.11
CA ALA A 470 8.04 -14.78 -1.83
C ALA A 470 8.08 -15.64 -3.11
N TYR A 471 7.53 -15.15 -4.21
CA TYR A 471 7.58 -15.85 -5.50
C TYR A 471 9.02 -16.04 -6.01
N GLY A 472 9.89 -15.06 -5.75
CA GLY A 472 11.33 -15.14 -6.04
C GLY A 472 12.07 -16.24 -5.27
N THR A 473 11.46 -16.89 -4.26
CA THR A 473 12.01 -18.07 -3.56
C THR A 473 11.83 -19.37 -4.33
N GLU A 474 11.01 -19.36 -5.40
CA GLU A 474 10.68 -20.53 -6.24
C GLU A 474 10.02 -21.68 -5.47
N THR A 475 9.33 -21.40 -4.36
CA THR A 475 8.68 -22.40 -3.49
C THR A 475 7.26 -22.76 -3.93
N PHE A 476 6.67 -21.97 -4.83
CA PHE A 476 5.32 -22.19 -5.34
C PHE A 476 5.18 -21.66 -6.78
N THR A 477 4.18 -22.15 -7.49
CA THR A 477 3.83 -21.66 -8.83
C THR A 477 2.73 -20.61 -8.76
N VAL A 478 2.55 -19.83 -9.85
CA VAL A 478 1.40 -18.92 -9.99
C VAL A 478 0.08 -19.67 -9.83
N LYS A 479 0.01 -20.92 -10.29
CA LYS A 479 -1.18 -21.79 -10.16
C LYS A 479 -1.50 -22.10 -8.69
N ASP A 480 -0.49 -22.36 -7.87
CA ASP A 480 -0.68 -22.62 -6.44
C ASP A 480 -1.15 -21.37 -5.70
N PHE A 481 -0.57 -20.21 -6.05
CA PHE A 481 -0.98 -18.93 -5.52
C PHE A 481 -2.44 -18.60 -5.87
N LEU A 482 -2.84 -18.81 -7.14
CA LEU A 482 -4.23 -18.64 -7.61
C LEU A 482 -5.20 -19.57 -6.91
N LYS A 483 -4.84 -20.85 -6.72
CA LYS A 483 -5.70 -21.81 -6.01
C LYS A 483 -6.05 -21.34 -4.60
N ALA A 484 -5.11 -20.72 -3.89
CA ALA A 484 -5.33 -20.13 -2.57
C ALA A 484 -6.02 -18.76 -2.70
N GLY A 485 -5.59 -17.92 -3.62
CA GLY A 485 -6.02 -16.55 -3.78
C GLY A 485 -7.49 -16.40 -4.22
N ILE A 486 -7.99 -17.29 -5.08
CA ILE A 486 -9.39 -17.24 -5.55
C ILE A 486 -10.37 -17.37 -4.39
N PRO A 487 -10.35 -18.44 -3.57
CA PRO A 487 -11.29 -18.55 -2.45
C PRO A 487 -11.09 -17.44 -1.41
N ILE A 488 -9.87 -16.98 -1.15
CA ILE A 488 -9.61 -15.85 -0.25
C ILE A 488 -10.28 -14.58 -0.79
N THR A 489 -10.14 -14.29 -2.07
CA THR A 489 -10.74 -13.11 -2.71
C THR A 489 -12.27 -13.18 -2.69
N ILE A 490 -12.84 -14.33 -3.04
CA ILE A 490 -14.30 -14.52 -3.05
C ILE A 490 -14.88 -14.35 -1.65
N VAL A 491 -14.33 -15.02 -0.66
CA VAL A 491 -14.82 -14.92 0.73
C VAL A 491 -14.58 -13.49 1.26
N GLY A 492 -13.44 -12.90 0.97
CA GLY A 492 -13.14 -11.51 1.37
C GLY A 492 -14.13 -10.51 0.76
N TYR A 493 -14.48 -10.67 -0.52
CA TYR A 493 -15.48 -9.85 -1.19
C TYR A 493 -16.88 -10.03 -0.59
N ILE A 494 -17.31 -11.28 -0.39
CA ILE A 494 -18.61 -11.58 0.27
C ILE A 494 -18.64 -10.96 1.67
N LEU A 495 -17.55 -11.06 2.42
CA LEU A 495 -17.45 -10.49 3.74
C LEU A 495 -17.54 -8.95 3.72
N VAL A 496 -16.95 -8.28 2.72
CA VAL A 496 -17.13 -6.83 2.52
C VAL A 496 -18.59 -6.48 2.35
N VAL A 497 -19.34 -7.22 1.51
CA VAL A 497 -20.77 -6.99 1.29
C VAL A 497 -21.55 -7.22 2.58
N ILE A 498 -21.30 -8.33 3.29
CA ILE A 498 -21.99 -8.65 4.56
C ILE A 498 -21.71 -7.56 5.60
N MET A 499 -20.46 -7.14 5.76
CA MET A 499 -20.10 -6.09 6.73
C MET A 499 -20.69 -4.73 6.36
N SER A 500 -20.85 -4.43 5.07
CA SER A 500 -21.57 -3.24 4.60
C SER A 500 -23.06 -3.25 4.97
N MET A 501 -23.68 -4.45 5.03
CA MET A 501 -25.07 -4.59 5.44
C MET A 501 -25.26 -4.61 6.96
N THR A 502 -24.23 -4.94 7.72
CA THR A 502 -24.28 -5.23 9.16
C THR A 502 -23.36 -4.34 9.97
N TYR A 503 -22.09 -4.73 10.11
CA TYR A 503 -21.13 -4.14 11.04
C TYR A 503 -20.84 -2.66 10.75
N TRP A 504 -20.51 -2.31 9.49
CA TRP A 504 -20.19 -0.93 9.13
C TRP A 504 -21.42 -0.02 9.16
N LYS A 505 -22.59 -0.56 8.83
CA LYS A 505 -23.86 0.15 9.01
C LYS A 505 -24.16 0.38 10.50
N TRP A 506 -23.94 -0.64 11.34
CA TRP A 506 -24.13 -0.53 12.78
C TRP A 506 -23.18 0.50 13.44
N LEU A 507 -21.97 0.63 12.92
CA LEU A 507 -21.01 1.64 13.36
C LEU A 507 -21.30 3.06 12.82
N GLY A 508 -22.31 3.25 11.99
CA GLY A 508 -22.61 4.54 11.37
C GLY A 508 -21.62 4.95 10.28
N LEU A 509 -20.89 3.99 9.72
CA LEU A 509 -19.96 4.25 8.61
C LEU A 509 -20.71 4.31 7.27
N LEU A 510 -21.90 3.66 7.20
CA LEU A 510 -22.80 3.59 6.03
C LEU A 510 -24.24 3.85 6.45
#